data_b78c993a41d5fb42c6cbd70ab6bae17c
#
_entry.id   b78c993a41d5fb42c6cbd70ab6bae17c
#
_cell.length_a   1.000
_cell.length_b   1.000
_cell.length_c   1.000
_cell.angle_alpha   90.00
_cell.angle_beta   90.00
_cell.angle_gamma   90.00
#
_symmetry.space_group_name_H-M   'P 1'
#
loop_
_entity.id
_entity.type
_entity.pdbx_description
1 polymer ?
#
loop_
_entity_poly.entity_id
_entity_poly.type
_entity_poly.pdbx_seq_one_letter_code
_entity_poly.pdbx_strand_id
1 'polypeptide(L)'
;MITYQKKILSNSLTVIANRDRASRMAAVNILYRVGARNERAERTGLAHLFEHLMFRGTHNVPDFDTPVQMACGENNAFTNNDYTDFYITLPVDNIETALWLESDRMTGLNL
;
A
#
# COMPACT_ATOMS: atom_id res chain seq x y z
N MET A 1 -12.12 -21.24 -7.84
CA MET A 1 -11.34 -20.37 -8.76
C MET A 1 -11.57 -18.91 -8.41
N ILE A 2 -10.50 -18.14 -8.31
CA ILE A 2 -10.60 -16.69 -8.06
C ILE A 2 -10.81 -16.00 -9.40
N THR A 3 -11.89 -15.23 -9.51
CA THR A 3 -12.14 -14.38 -10.67
C THR A 3 -11.68 -12.96 -10.37
N TYR A 4 -11.07 -12.30 -11.34
CA TYR A 4 -10.59 -10.94 -11.17
C TYR A 4 -10.75 -10.14 -12.44
N GLN A 5 -10.76 -8.82 -12.29
CA GLN A 5 -10.70 -7.88 -13.39
C GLN A 5 -9.34 -7.18 -13.36
N LYS A 6 -8.75 -7.00 -14.54
CA LYS A 6 -7.47 -6.32 -14.68
C LYS A 6 -7.61 -5.13 -15.62
N LYS A 7 -7.08 -3.99 -15.23
CA LYS A 7 -7.05 -2.77 -16.04
C LYS A 7 -5.69 -2.09 -15.91
N ILE A 8 -5.19 -1.59 -17.01
CA ILE A 8 -3.99 -0.75 -17.04
C ILE A 8 -4.47 0.68 -17.27
N LEU A 9 -4.18 1.56 -16.32
CA LEU A 9 -4.56 2.97 -16.40
C LEU A 9 -3.66 3.74 -17.37
N SER A 10 -4.06 4.97 -17.72
CA SER A 10 -3.30 5.81 -18.65
C SER A 10 -1.89 6.15 -18.15
N ASN A 11 -1.67 6.11 -16.84
CA ASN A 11 -0.36 6.32 -16.22
C ASN A 11 0.46 5.01 -16.08
N SER A 12 0.03 3.94 -16.74
CA SER A 12 0.64 2.60 -16.71
C SER A 12 0.47 1.83 -15.39
N LEU A 13 -0.33 2.34 -14.44
CA LEU A 13 -0.63 1.60 -13.22
C LEU A 13 -1.53 0.40 -13.55
N THR A 14 -1.12 -0.79 -13.13
CA THR A 14 -1.94 -1.99 -13.25
C THR A 14 -2.84 -2.10 -12.03
N VAL A 15 -4.13 -2.20 -12.26
CA VAL A 15 -5.15 -2.39 -11.22
C VAL A 15 -5.77 -3.77 -11.39
N ILE A 16 -5.77 -4.55 -10.30
CA ILE A 16 -6.43 -5.85 -10.26
C ILE A 16 -7.49 -5.79 -9.18
N ALA A 17 -8.73 -6.11 -9.52
CA ALA A 17 -9.86 -6.13 -8.59
C ALA A 17 -10.51 -7.49 -8.57
N ASN A 18 -10.71 -8.01 -7.39
CA ASN A 18 -11.49 -9.22 -7.13
C ASN A 18 -12.66 -8.87 -6.22
N ARG A 19 -13.86 -9.25 -6.60
CA ARG A 19 -15.05 -9.04 -5.77
C ARG A 19 -15.45 -10.33 -5.08
N ASP A 20 -15.44 -10.28 -3.75
CA ASP A 20 -15.97 -11.35 -2.91
C ASP A 20 -17.24 -10.87 -2.21
N ARG A 21 -18.37 -11.34 -2.68
CA ARG A 21 -19.69 -10.93 -2.12
C ARG A 21 -19.99 -11.54 -0.75
N ALA A 22 -19.23 -12.55 -0.35
CA ALA A 22 -19.41 -13.20 0.95
C ALA A 22 -18.74 -12.43 2.08
N SER A 23 -17.80 -11.53 1.76
CA SER A 23 -17.08 -10.73 2.74
C SER A 23 -17.54 -9.28 2.75
N ARG A 24 -17.61 -8.69 3.95
CA ARG A 24 -17.81 -7.25 4.14
C ARG A 24 -16.50 -6.50 4.36
N MET A 25 -15.40 -7.21 4.32
CA MET A 25 -14.06 -6.64 4.42
C MET A 25 -13.47 -6.44 3.02
N ALA A 26 -12.65 -5.41 2.90
CA ALA A 26 -11.86 -5.17 1.70
C ALA A 26 -10.38 -5.14 2.08
N ALA A 27 -9.55 -5.56 1.15
CA ALA A 27 -8.10 -5.42 1.27
C ALA A 27 -7.60 -4.59 0.09
N VAL A 28 -6.87 -3.53 0.37
CA VAL A 28 -6.18 -2.71 -0.62
C VAL A 28 -4.70 -3.02 -0.50
N ASN A 29 -4.12 -3.51 -1.59
CA ASN A 29 -2.73 -3.94 -1.64
C ASN A 29 -2.00 -3.15 -2.71
N ILE A 30 -0.89 -2.51 -2.35
CA ILE A 30 -0.04 -1.77 -3.27
C ILE A 30 1.33 -2.44 -3.31
N LEU A 31 1.71 -2.92 -4.48
CA LEU A 31 2.98 -3.58 -4.69
C LEU A 31 3.92 -2.70 -5.48
N TYR A 32 5.06 -2.37 -4.86
CA TYR A 32 6.17 -1.67 -5.52
C TYR A 32 7.21 -2.69 -5.95
N ARG A 33 7.56 -2.71 -7.22
CA ARG A 33 8.56 -3.64 -7.77
C ARG A 33 9.99 -3.20 -7.42
N VAL A 34 10.23 -2.95 -6.15
CA VAL A 34 11.53 -2.56 -5.59
C VAL A 34 11.77 -3.36 -4.32
N GLY A 35 12.91 -4.01 -4.25
CA GLY A 35 13.31 -4.81 -3.10
C GLY A 35 14.81 -4.79 -2.93
N ALA A 36 15.30 -5.65 -2.03
CA ALA A 36 16.71 -5.68 -1.65
C ALA A 36 17.66 -5.91 -2.85
N ARG A 37 17.24 -6.66 -3.87
CA ARG A 37 18.06 -6.90 -5.06
C ARG A 37 18.36 -5.66 -5.88
N ASN A 38 17.52 -4.62 -5.74
CA ASN A 38 17.70 -3.37 -6.47
C ASN A 38 18.68 -2.41 -5.79
N GLU A 39 19.17 -2.78 -4.61
CA GLU A 39 20.09 -1.97 -3.83
C GLU A 39 21.53 -2.12 -4.33
N ARG A 40 22.32 -1.05 -4.17
CA ARG A 40 23.76 -1.12 -4.38
C ARG A 40 24.43 -1.79 -3.18
N ALA A 41 25.52 -2.51 -3.43
CA ALA A 41 26.25 -3.22 -2.37
C ALA A 41 26.72 -2.30 -1.24
N GLU A 42 27.02 -1.03 -1.55
CA GLU A 42 27.46 -0.04 -0.56
C GLU A 42 26.30 0.57 0.25
N ARG A 43 25.06 0.32 -0.14
CA ARG A 43 23.86 0.93 0.46
C ARG A 43 22.75 -0.10 0.61
N THR A 44 23.02 -1.10 1.42
CA THR A 44 22.04 -2.16 1.72
C THR A 44 21.04 -1.69 2.78
N GLY A 45 19.83 -2.26 2.73
CA GLY A 45 18.78 -1.96 3.70
C GLY A 45 17.89 -0.76 3.33
N LEU A 46 18.12 -0.11 2.18
CA LEU A 46 17.34 1.07 1.78
C LEU A 46 15.87 0.75 1.53
N ALA A 47 15.58 -0.37 0.88
CA ALA A 47 14.19 -0.74 0.61
C ALA A 47 13.41 -0.95 1.90
N HIS A 48 14.01 -1.62 2.88
CA HIS A 48 13.43 -1.81 4.20
C HIS A 48 13.30 -0.48 4.97
N LEU A 49 14.29 0.39 4.85
CA LEU A 49 14.21 1.72 5.46
C LEU A 49 13.03 2.51 4.89
N PHE A 50 12.85 2.52 3.56
CA PHE A 50 11.74 3.19 2.93
C PHE A 50 10.39 2.60 3.35
N GLU A 51 10.33 1.28 3.56
CA GLU A 51 9.13 0.67 4.14
C GLU A 51 8.77 1.35 5.47
N HIS A 52 9.72 1.48 6.39
CA HIS A 52 9.51 2.16 7.66
C HIS A 52 9.13 3.63 7.50
N LEU A 53 9.80 4.34 6.58
CA LEU A 53 9.52 5.76 6.34
C LEU A 53 8.10 5.98 5.79
N MET A 54 7.57 5.04 5.04
CA MET A 54 6.21 5.09 4.51
C MET A 54 5.15 5.11 5.61
N PHE A 55 5.45 4.57 6.78
CA PHE A 55 4.53 4.59 7.93
C PHE A 55 4.58 5.90 8.72
N ARG A 56 5.58 6.74 8.50
CA ARG A 56 5.70 8.02 9.22
C ARG A 56 4.67 9.05 8.76
N GLY A 57 4.05 8.82 7.63
CA GLY A 57 3.02 9.69 7.11
C GLY A 57 3.51 10.63 6.02
N THR A 58 2.57 11.48 5.60
CA THR A 58 2.78 12.47 4.56
C THR A 58 2.62 13.86 5.14
N HIS A 59 2.80 14.88 4.31
CA HIS A 59 2.49 16.26 4.71
C HIS A 59 1.01 16.44 5.07
N ASN A 60 0.12 15.78 4.33
CA ASN A 60 -1.32 15.85 4.57
C ASN A 60 -1.78 14.95 5.72
N VAL A 61 -1.08 13.84 5.94
CA VAL A 61 -1.41 12.83 6.94
C VAL A 61 -0.16 12.55 7.78
N PRO A 62 0.07 13.35 8.83
CA PRO A 62 1.29 13.22 9.65
C PRO A 62 1.42 11.88 10.38
N ASP A 63 0.29 11.23 10.67
CA ASP A 63 0.23 9.92 11.30
C ASP A 63 -0.65 9.00 10.45
N PHE A 64 -0.04 8.04 9.79
CA PHE A 64 -0.73 7.15 8.86
C PHE A 64 -1.65 6.16 9.56
N ASP A 65 -1.30 5.73 10.76
CA ASP A 65 -2.08 4.72 11.49
C ASP A 65 -3.43 5.25 11.99
N THR A 66 -3.49 6.49 12.43
CA THR A 66 -4.71 7.07 13.01
C THR A 66 -5.91 7.00 12.06
N PRO A 67 -5.86 7.51 10.81
CA PRO A 67 -7.01 7.41 9.93
C PRO A 67 -7.37 5.96 9.56
N VAL A 68 -6.41 5.06 9.50
CA VAL A 68 -6.68 3.64 9.28
C VAL A 68 -7.47 3.05 10.44
N GLN A 69 -7.04 3.32 11.67
CA GLN A 69 -7.73 2.85 12.87
C GLN A 69 -9.14 3.44 12.98
N MET A 70 -9.30 4.72 12.68
CA MET A 70 -10.62 5.38 12.68
C MET A 70 -11.56 4.78 11.62
N ALA A 71 -11.02 4.24 10.53
CA ALA A 71 -11.78 3.52 9.50
C ALA A 71 -11.99 2.04 9.85
N CYS A 72 -11.67 1.63 11.08
CA CYS A 72 -11.74 0.24 11.56
C CYS A 72 -10.83 -0.71 10.77
N GLY A 73 -9.70 -0.21 10.32
CA GLY A 73 -8.74 -0.95 9.51
C GLY A 73 -7.48 -1.35 10.25
N GLU A 74 -6.74 -2.19 9.58
CA GLU A 74 -5.38 -2.58 9.95
C GLU A 74 -4.49 -2.41 8.73
N ASN A 75 -3.25 -1.98 8.95
CA ASN A 75 -2.28 -1.88 7.88
C ASN A 75 -0.99 -2.59 8.26
N ASN A 76 -0.26 -3.02 7.25
CA ASN A 76 1.06 -3.59 7.42
C ASN A 76 1.80 -3.55 6.08
N ALA A 77 3.07 -3.95 6.12
CA ALA A 77 3.90 -4.03 4.94
C ALA A 77 5.00 -5.08 5.14
N PHE A 78 5.60 -5.47 4.04
CA PHE A 78 6.81 -6.28 4.06
C PHE A 78 7.69 -5.97 2.85
N THR A 79 8.99 -6.18 3.03
CA THR A 79 9.99 -6.02 1.97
C THR A 79 10.75 -7.33 1.82
N ASN A 80 10.91 -7.78 0.58
CA ASN A 80 11.76 -8.91 0.26
C ASN A 80 12.80 -8.52 -0.80
N ASN A 81 13.44 -9.50 -1.42
CA ASN A 81 14.45 -9.23 -2.44
C ASN A 81 13.89 -8.56 -3.70
N ASP A 82 12.64 -8.82 -4.04
CA ASP A 82 12.06 -8.49 -5.32
C ASP A 82 11.07 -7.32 -5.27
N TYR A 83 10.34 -7.16 -4.17
CA TYR A 83 9.30 -6.14 -4.06
C TYR A 83 9.08 -5.69 -2.62
N THR A 84 8.39 -4.56 -2.48
CA THR A 84 7.87 -4.03 -1.22
C THR A 84 6.36 -3.92 -1.35
N ASP A 85 5.65 -4.47 -0.40
CA ASP A 85 4.20 -4.58 -0.43
C ASP A 85 3.58 -3.89 0.77
N PHE A 86 2.56 -3.06 0.51
CA PHE A 86 1.79 -2.37 1.54
C PHE A 86 0.34 -2.79 1.42
N TYR A 87 -0.31 -3.09 2.54
CA TYR A 87 -1.71 -3.47 2.51
C TYR A 87 -2.50 -2.91 3.68
N ILE A 88 -3.75 -2.58 3.39
CA ILE A 88 -4.74 -2.11 4.36
C ILE A 88 -5.95 -3.01 4.25
N THR A 89 -6.41 -3.56 5.37
CA THR A 89 -7.64 -4.33 5.48
C THR A 89 -8.63 -3.52 6.32
N LEU A 90 -9.84 -3.33 5.81
CA LEU A 90 -10.86 -2.52 6.49
C LEU A 90 -12.27 -2.92 5.99
N PRO A 91 -13.33 -2.49 6.69
CA PRO A 91 -14.69 -2.67 6.18
C PRO A 91 -14.85 -2.04 4.79
N VAL A 92 -15.54 -2.74 3.90
CA VAL A 92 -15.69 -2.32 2.49
C VAL A 92 -16.30 -0.92 2.34
N ASP A 93 -17.15 -0.51 3.27
CA ASP A 93 -17.76 0.83 3.25
C ASP A 93 -16.73 1.96 3.39
N ASN A 94 -15.55 1.65 3.90
CA ASN A 94 -14.46 2.60 4.12
C ASN A 94 -13.31 2.45 3.12
N ILE A 95 -13.53 1.72 2.02
CA ILE A 95 -12.47 1.45 1.02
C ILE A 95 -11.88 2.74 0.44
N GLU A 96 -12.68 3.79 0.29
CA GLU A 96 -12.21 5.07 -0.23
C GLU A 96 -11.13 5.70 0.65
N THR A 97 -11.22 5.51 1.97
CA THR A 97 -10.18 5.98 2.89
C THR A 97 -8.84 5.31 2.59
N ALA A 98 -8.84 4.00 2.37
CA ALA A 98 -7.61 3.28 2.03
C ALA A 98 -7.03 3.73 0.68
N LEU A 99 -7.88 3.89 -0.32
CA LEU A 99 -7.45 4.35 -1.65
C LEU A 99 -6.88 5.77 -1.58
N TRP A 100 -7.50 6.65 -0.82
CA TRP A 100 -7.03 8.02 -0.66
C TRP A 100 -5.67 8.06 0.06
N LEU A 101 -5.54 7.32 1.16
CA LEU A 101 -4.29 7.26 1.93
C LEU A 101 -3.13 6.72 1.10
N GLU A 102 -3.35 5.65 0.34
CA GLU A 102 -2.31 5.08 -0.51
C GLU A 102 -1.93 6.02 -1.65
N SER A 103 -2.89 6.70 -2.26
CA SER A 103 -2.61 7.68 -3.32
C SER A 103 -1.83 8.89 -2.79
N ASP A 104 -2.18 9.37 -1.62
CA ASP A 104 -1.48 10.49 -0.98
C ASP A 104 -0.04 10.11 -0.64
N ARG A 105 0.16 8.91 -0.10
CA ARG A 105 1.48 8.37 0.25
C ARG A 105 2.39 8.22 -0.97
N MET A 106 1.83 7.93 -2.15
CA MET A 106 2.59 7.87 -3.41
C MET A 106 3.13 9.23 -3.84
N THR A 107 2.47 10.32 -3.46
CA THR A 107 2.87 11.65 -3.92
C THR A 107 4.03 12.24 -3.12
N GLY A 108 4.25 11.79 -1.91
CA GLY A 108 5.38 12.23 -1.12
C GLY A 108 5.25 11.94 0.35
N LEU A 109 6.39 11.79 0.98
CA LEU A 109 6.51 11.52 2.41
C LEU A 109 6.92 12.78 3.16
N ASN A 110 6.53 12.86 4.41
CA ASN A 110 6.99 13.88 5.34
C ASN A 110 8.27 13.40 6.02
N LEU A 111 9.39 13.67 5.40
CA LEU A 111 10.72 13.24 5.90
C LEU A 111 11.36 14.27 6.80
#